data_d597302c67222656bec6a50f960857da
#
_entry.id   d597302c67222656bec6a50f960857da
#
_cell.length_a   1.000
_cell.length_b   1.000
_cell.length_c   1.000
_cell.angle_alpha   90.00
_cell.angle_beta   90.00
_cell.angle_gamma   90.00
#
_symmetry.space_group_name_H-M   'P 1'
#
loop_
_entity.id
_entity.type
_entity.pdbx_description
1 polymer ?
#
loop_
_entity_poly.entity_id
_entity_poly.type
_entity_poly.pdbx_seq_one_letter_code
_entity_poly.pdbx_strand_id
1 'polypeptide(L)'
;MRCATLPRPNVQNPQPCFPDVESPTMRNTSNIAVRLTVVACAVLGASAGAATAAQAATTVTPGQFKVGMEITYPPFESYDEKKNVVGADPDLSRLLAKHLELKPEFIDTKFSSLILSLNAGHYDAIISGMYITPERQTQAQTIPYAVTGAAIMVLKDSPLKPKVPEDLCGLKVGLEKGTTWVTQFNKLSAEYCVPKGKGAVAVSEFPSAPEVTQALLSGNVQAQVEIDGAAGMIAERTKGRVVVSTEHSIYQQTLGIYVKKGNDELYQALLKAFDETKKSGEYAALLKKYNLEEPKN
;
A
#
# COMPACT_ATOMS: atom_id res chain seq x y z
N MET A 1 59.36 0.99 15.78
CA MET A 1 58.96 0.45 14.47
C MET A 1 58.10 1.51 13.78
N ARG A 2 58.52 1.96 12.59
CA ARG A 2 57.97 3.15 11.90
C ARG A 2 56.72 2.77 11.11
N CYS A 3 55.61 3.53 11.27
CA CYS A 3 54.47 3.46 10.41
C CYS A 3 54.77 4.17 9.08
N ALA A 4 54.62 3.46 7.97
CA ALA A 4 54.72 3.99 6.61
C ALA A 4 53.36 4.55 6.15
N THR A 5 53.38 5.83 5.80
CA THR A 5 52.26 6.55 5.16
C THR A 5 52.29 6.26 3.65
N LEU A 6 51.14 5.79 3.07
CA LEU A 6 50.91 5.68 1.64
C LEU A 6 50.27 6.95 1.09
N PRO A 7 50.69 7.42 -0.09
CA PRO A 7 50.14 8.64 -0.69
C PRO A 7 48.82 8.40 -1.42
N ARG A 8 47.94 9.41 -1.38
CA ARG A 8 46.65 9.45 -2.12
C ARG A 8 46.90 9.81 -3.58
N PRO A 9 46.22 9.23 -4.57
CA PRO A 9 46.26 9.69 -5.94
C PRO A 9 45.36 10.91 -6.14
N ASN A 10 45.96 11.92 -6.82
CA ASN A 10 45.38 13.17 -7.23
C ASN A 10 44.55 12.91 -8.53
N VAL A 11 43.20 13.06 -8.49
CA VAL A 11 42.36 12.97 -9.67
C VAL A 11 42.00 14.40 -10.09
N GLN A 12 42.66 14.91 -11.11
CA GLN A 12 42.31 16.12 -11.83
C GLN A 12 41.09 15.84 -12.73
N ASN A 13 40.07 16.63 -12.55
CA ASN A 13 38.84 16.60 -13.32
C ASN A 13 38.97 17.53 -14.55
N PRO A 14 38.87 17.07 -15.81
CA PRO A 14 38.81 17.95 -16.97
C PRO A 14 37.37 18.41 -17.21
N GLN A 15 37.18 19.72 -17.23
CA GLN A 15 35.94 20.35 -17.68
C GLN A 15 35.78 20.25 -19.19
N PRO A 16 34.58 20.00 -19.73
CA PRO A 16 34.33 20.11 -21.16
C PRO A 16 34.11 21.57 -21.59
N CYS A 17 34.85 22.00 -22.61
CA CYS A 17 34.62 23.25 -23.33
C CYS A 17 33.34 23.18 -24.15
N PHE A 18 32.48 24.18 -24.02
CA PHE A 18 31.34 24.39 -24.91
C PHE A 18 31.76 25.35 -26.02
N PRO A 19 31.37 25.12 -27.28
CA PRO A 19 31.56 26.08 -28.35
C PRO A 19 30.47 27.15 -28.31
N ASP A 20 30.90 28.40 -28.55
CA ASP A 20 30.04 29.56 -28.69
C ASP A 20 29.12 29.45 -29.91
N VAL A 21 27.83 29.67 -29.71
CA VAL A 21 26.85 29.79 -30.79
C VAL A 21 26.55 31.25 -31.02
N GLU A 22 27.02 31.75 -32.15
CA GLU A 22 26.75 33.13 -32.62
C GLU A 22 25.28 33.33 -32.97
N SER A 23 24.77 34.52 -32.54
CA SER A 23 23.43 34.99 -32.87
C SER A 23 23.42 35.62 -34.26
N PRO A 24 22.43 35.33 -35.12
CA PRO A 24 22.28 36.09 -36.37
C PRO A 24 21.39 37.34 -36.10
N THR A 25 21.95 38.45 -36.53
CA THR A 25 21.38 39.81 -36.56
C THR A 25 20.16 39.93 -37.48
N MET A 26 19.18 40.69 -36.99
CA MET A 26 18.03 41.15 -37.74
C MET A 26 18.43 41.99 -38.93
N ARG A 27 17.87 41.73 -40.09
CA ARG A 27 17.79 42.67 -41.22
C ARG A 27 16.34 42.97 -41.54
N ASN A 28 16.04 44.24 -41.37
CA ASN A 28 14.78 44.93 -41.64
C ASN A 28 14.78 45.32 -43.15
N THR A 29 13.74 44.99 -43.92
CA THR A 29 13.37 45.69 -45.15
C THR A 29 11.86 45.71 -45.36
N SER A 30 11.42 46.87 -45.39
CA SER A 30 10.25 47.63 -45.84
C SER A 30 9.26 47.05 -46.87
N ASN A 31 8.01 47.39 -46.60
CA ASN A 31 6.95 47.89 -47.49
C ASN A 31 6.59 47.09 -48.76
N ILE A 32 5.33 46.66 -48.81
CA ILE A 32 4.45 46.94 -49.97
C ILE A 32 2.98 46.93 -49.48
N ALA A 33 2.28 47.95 -49.91
CA ALA A 33 0.90 48.32 -49.56
C ALA A 33 -0.14 47.57 -50.37
N VAL A 34 -1.38 47.52 -49.83
CA VAL A 34 -2.68 47.63 -50.48
C VAL A 34 -3.21 46.43 -51.29
N ARG A 35 -4.30 45.84 -50.80
CA ARG A 35 -5.65 45.93 -51.43
C ARG A 35 -6.70 45.32 -50.47
N LEU A 36 -7.67 46.18 -50.05
CA LEU A 36 -8.93 45.79 -49.51
C LEU A 36 -9.70 44.93 -50.53
N THR A 37 -10.13 43.75 -50.12
CA THR A 37 -11.25 43.08 -50.74
C THR A 37 -12.14 42.54 -49.60
N VAL A 38 -13.27 43.21 -49.44
CA VAL A 38 -14.36 42.77 -48.55
C VAL A 38 -15.01 41.57 -49.14
N VAL A 39 -14.86 40.42 -48.51
CA VAL A 39 -15.71 39.24 -48.78
C VAL A 39 -16.45 38.92 -47.49
N ALA A 40 -17.74 39.20 -47.54
CA ALA A 40 -18.69 38.74 -46.52
C ALA A 40 -18.82 37.23 -46.65
N CYS A 41 -18.29 36.47 -45.69
CA CYS A 41 -18.58 35.04 -45.55
C CYS A 41 -19.28 34.79 -44.23
N ALA A 42 -20.42 34.11 -44.37
CA ALA A 42 -21.38 33.72 -43.38
C ALA A 42 -20.71 33.04 -42.15
N VAL A 43 -21.09 33.49 -40.98
CA VAL A 43 -20.78 32.86 -39.69
C VAL A 43 -21.64 31.61 -39.58
N LEU A 44 -21.08 30.47 -40.02
CA LEU A 44 -21.55 29.16 -39.60
C LEU A 44 -20.94 28.90 -38.23
N GLY A 45 -21.80 29.00 -37.20
CA GLY A 45 -21.43 28.65 -35.81
C GLY A 45 -21.04 27.19 -35.69
N ALA A 46 -19.72 26.92 -35.71
CA ALA A 46 -19.18 25.69 -35.23
C ALA A 46 -19.11 25.78 -33.70
N SER A 47 -20.14 25.26 -33.03
CA SER A 47 -20.08 24.92 -31.62
C SER A 47 -19.04 23.80 -31.46
N ALA A 48 -17.76 24.19 -31.31
CA ALA A 48 -16.74 23.30 -30.83
C ALA A 48 -17.13 22.90 -29.42
N GLY A 49 -17.79 21.77 -29.29
CA GLY A 49 -17.92 21.09 -27.99
C GLY A 49 -16.52 20.90 -27.44
N ALA A 50 -16.20 21.64 -26.38
CA ALA A 50 -14.99 21.40 -25.60
C ALA A 50 -15.15 19.98 -25.02
N ALA A 51 -14.66 18.99 -25.73
CA ALA A 51 -14.36 17.70 -25.13
C ALA A 51 -13.35 17.99 -24.04
N THR A 52 -13.80 18.03 -22.79
CA THR A 52 -12.91 17.96 -21.62
C THR A 52 -12.17 16.65 -21.76
N ALA A 53 -10.94 16.72 -22.28
CA ALA A 53 -10.03 15.59 -22.23
C ALA A 53 -9.95 15.19 -20.76
N ALA A 54 -10.50 14.02 -20.44
CA ALA A 54 -10.31 13.43 -19.13
C ALA A 54 -8.80 13.32 -18.94
N GLN A 55 -8.30 14.07 -17.98
CA GLN A 55 -6.85 14.08 -17.68
C GLN A 55 -6.50 12.68 -17.24
N ALA A 56 -5.68 11.99 -18.01
CA ALA A 56 -5.29 10.62 -17.72
C ALA A 56 -4.46 10.62 -16.44
N ALA A 57 -4.83 9.79 -15.47
CA ALA A 57 -4.12 9.69 -14.20
C ALA A 57 -2.63 9.42 -14.44
N THR A 58 -1.76 10.20 -13.79
CA THR A 58 -0.31 10.04 -13.93
C THR A 58 0.15 8.80 -13.17
N THR A 59 0.38 7.70 -13.90
CA THR A 59 0.86 6.43 -13.37
C THR A 59 2.35 6.22 -13.68
N VAL A 60 3.01 5.35 -12.90
CA VAL A 60 4.44 4.98 -13.07
C VAL A 60 4.70 4.41 -14.48
N THR A 61 3.73 3.67 -15.00
CA THR A 61 3.77 3.15 -16.37
C THR A 61 2.48 3.54 -17.10
N PRO A 62 2.55 4.29 -18.21
CA PRO A 62 1.36 4.70 -18.95
C PRO A 62 0.44 3.53 -19.29
N GLY A 63 -0.86 3.68 -19.03
CA GLY A 63 -1.87 2.66 -19.32
C GLY A 63 -1.95 1.51 -18.30
N GLN A 64 -1.10 1.50 -17.27
CA GLN A 64 -1.12 0.49 -16.22
C GLN A 64 -1.42 1.12 -14.87
N PHE A 65 -2.13 0.38 -14.02
CA PHE A 65 -2.28 0.67 -12.59
C PHE A 65 -1.51 -0.38 -11.80
N LYS A 66 -0.30 -0.03 -11.39
CA LYS A 66 0.58 -0.91 -10.63
C LYS A 66 0.25 -0.82 -9.15
N VAL A 67 -0.02 -1.97 -8.54
CA VAL A 67 -0.37 -2.06 -7.11
C VAL A 67 0.65 -2.93 -6.39
N GLY A 68 1.31 -2.36 -5.39
CA GLY A 68 2.19 -3.08 -4.47
C GLY A 68 1.38 -3.80 -3.40
N MET A 69 1.69 -5.08 -3.19
CA MET A 69 1.07 -5.92 -2.15
C MET A 69 1.99 -7.07 -1.76
N GLU A 70 1.83 -7.65 -0.57
CA GLU A 70 2.52 -8.89 -0.19
C GLU A 70 1.63 -10.10 -0.49
N ILE A 71 1.88 -10.80 -1.62
CA ILE A 71 0.98 -11.82 -2.17
C ILE A 71 1.08 -13.17 -1.40
N THR A 72 1.03 -13.10 -0.07
CA THR A 72 1.09 -14.28 0.81
C THR A 72 0.03 -14.25 1.92
N TYR A 73 -0.95 -13.33 1.85
CA TYR A 73 -1.84 -12.98 2.94
C TYR A 73 -3.34 -13.17 2.61
N PRO A 74 -3.83 -14.42 2.37
CA PRO A 74 -5.25 -14.65 2.11
C PRO A 74 -6.10 -14.39 3.37
N PRO A 75 -7.36 -13.91 3.22
CA PRO A 75 -8.10 -13.70 1.98
C PRO A 75 -7.85 -12.35 1.30
N PHE A 76 -6.91 -11.55 1.80
CA PHE A 76 -6.61 -10.22 1.24
C PHE A 76 -5.92 -10.36 -0.10
N GLU A 77 -4.75 -11.00 -0.15
CA GLU A 77 -4.02 -11.28 -1.39
C GLU A 77 -3.23 -12.60 -1.31
N SER A 78 -3.30 -13.41 -2.36
CA SER A 78 -2.53 -14.64 -2.50
C SER A 78 -2.51 -15.11 -3.95
N TYR A 79 -1.67 -16.09 -4.26
CA TYR A 79 -1.74 -16.82 -5.51
C TYR A 79 -2.74 -17.99 -5.42
N ASP A 80 -3.57 -18.16 -6.46
CA ASP A 80 -4.35 -19.37 -6.67
C ASP A 80 -3.46 -20.51 -7.22
N GLU A 81 -4.06 -21.69 -7.44
CA GLU A 81 -3.37 -22.86 -8.02
C GLU A 81 -2.83 -22.61 -9.43
N LYS A 82 -3.42 -21.65 -10.16
CA LYS A 82 -3.01 -21.25 -11.52
C LYS A 82 -2.03 -20.07 -11.51
N LYS A 83 -1.55 -19.68 -10.32
CA LYS A 83 -0.68 -18.50 -10.11
C LYS A 83 -1.31 -17.16 -10.46
N ASN A 84 -2.63 -17.07 -10.49
CA ASN A 84 -3.30 -15.78 -10.56
C ASN A 84 -3.30 -15.13 -9.17
N VAL A 85 -3.16 -13.80 -9.14
CA VAL A 85 -3.30 -13.04 -7.91
C VAL A 85 -4.78 -12.89 -7.59
N VAL A 86 -5.21 -13.38 -6.41
CA VAL A 86 -6.60 -13.41 -5.97
C VAL A 86 -6.74 -12.89 -4.54
N GLY A 87 -7.92 -12.39 -4.19
CA GLY A 87 -8.23 -11.88 -2.86
C GLY A 87 -8.99 -10.56 -2.89
N ALA A 88 -9.28 -10.02 -1.71
CA ALA A 88 -10.05 -8.79 -1.56
C ALA A 88 -9.34 -7.59 -2.21
N ASP A 89 -8.05 -7.47 -1.99
CA ASP A 89 -7.25 -6.34 -2.45
C ASP A 89 -6.96 -6.36 -3.95
N PRO A 90 -6.63 -7.50 -4.58
CA PRO A 90 -6.61 -7.61 -6.04
C PRO A 90 -7.97 -7.35 -6.70
N ASP A 91 -9.08 -7.80 -6.09
CA ASP A 91 -10.42 -7.56 -6.64
C ASP A 91 -10.79 -6.07 -6.56
N LEU A 92 -10.53 -5.41 -5.43
CA LEU A 92 -10.68 -3.95 -5.31
C LEU A 92 -9.82 -3.21 -6.34
N SER A 93 -8.56 -3.64 -6.49
CA SER A 93 -7.63 -3.03 -7.46
C SER A 93 -8.12 -3.14 -8.89
N ARG A 94 -8.73 -4.29 -9.27
CA ARG A 94 -9.34 -4.48 -10.61
C ARG A 94 -10.55 -3.57 -10.83
N LEU A 95 -11.40 -3.40 -9.80
CA LEU A 95 -12.54 -2.49 -9.86
C LEU A 95 -12.08 -1.04 -10.07
N LEU A 96 -11.08 -0.60 -9.30
CA LEU A 96 -10.51 0.74 -9.46
C LEU A 96 -9.88 0.92 -10.85
N ALA A 97 -9.08 -0.03 -11.30
CA ALA A 97 -8.43 -0.01 -12.61
C ALA A 97 -9.45 0.08 -13.76
N LYS A 98 -10.59 -0.62 -13.65
CA LYS A 98 -11.70 -0.55 -14.61
C LYS A 98 -12.24 0.87 -14.74
N HIS A 99 -12.49 1.57 -13.62
CA HIS A 99 -13.00 2.95 -13.63
C HIS A 99 -11.94 4.00 -14.01
N LEU A 100 -10.65 3.65 -13.87
CA LEU A 100 -9.53 4.46 -14.35
C LEU A 100 -9.19 4.21 -15.82
N GLU A 101 -9.81 3.22 -16.48
CA GLU A 101 -9.49 2.74 -17.82
C GLU A 101 -8.02 2.28 -17.95
N LEU A 102 -7.48 1.69 -16.86
CA LEU A 102 -6.11 1.21 -16.77
C LEU A 102 -6.06 -0.31 -16.64
N LYS A 103 -4.94 -0.92 -17.04
CA LYS A 103 -4.68 -2.35 -16.84
C LYS A 103 -4.07 -2.57 -15.46
N PRO A 104 -4.68 -3.37 -14.56
CA PRO A 104 -4.09 -3.67 -13.25
C PRO A 104 -2.85 -4.56 -13.39
N GLU A 105 -1.80 -4.22 -12.63
CA GLU A 105 -0.58 -5.03 -12.47
C GLU A 105 -0.24 -5.12 -10.99
N PHE A 106 0.08 -6.31 -10.50
CA PHE A 106 0.37 -6.57 -9.08
C PHE A 106 1.85 -6.82 -8.88
N ILE A 107 2.45 -6.08 -7.95
CA ILE A 107 3.89 -6.13 -7.65
C ILE A 107 4.06 -6.71 -6.25
N ASP A 108 4.57 -7.95 -6.20
CA ASP A 108 4.85 -8.64 -4.94
C ASP A 108 6.00 -7.95 -4.21
N THR A 109 5.73 -7.48 -3.00
CA THR A 109 6.67 -6.70 -2.20
C THR A 109 6.47 -7.05 -0.72
N LYS A 110 7.55 -7.27 0.02
CA LYS A 110 7.47 -7.50 1.47
C LYS A 110 6.73 -6.37 2.18
N PHE A 111 5.80 -6.72 3.09
CA PHE A 111 4.94 -5.76 3.79
C PHE A 111 5.73 -4.60 4.40
N SER A 112 6.82 -4.90 5.10
CA SER A 112 7.68 -3.88 5.71
C SER A 112 8.36 -2.92 4.73
N SER A 113 8.38 -3.23 3.43
CA SER A 113 9.00 -2.41 2.38
C SER A 113 8.01 -1.66 1.52
N LEU A 114 6.69 -1.90 1.70
CA LEU A 114 5.66 -1.36 0.80
C LEU A 114 5.70 0.18 0.70
N ILE A 115 5.69 0.89 1.82
CA ILE A 115 5.69 2.38 1.80
C ILE A 115 6.98 2.94 1.21
N LEU A 116 8.12 2.33 1.52
CA LEU A 116 9.41 2.75 0.94
C LEU A 116 9.41 2.59 -0.58
N SER A 117 8.93 1.44 -1.08
CA SER A 117 8.86 1.15 -2.52
C SER A 117 7.84 2.04 -3.25
N LEU A 118 6.70 2.38 -2.61
CA LEU A 118 5.75 3.38 -3.12
C LEU A 118 6.44 4.74 -3.32
N ASN A 119 7.17 5.20 -2.31
CA ASN A 119 7.86 6.48 -2.36
C ASN A 119 9.03 6.48 -3.36
N ALA A 120 9.65 5.33 -3.61
CA ALA A 120 10.64 5.12 -4.66
C ALA A 120 10.01 5.07 -6.08
N GLY A 121 8.67 4.98 -6.20
CA GLY A 121 7.97 4.95 -7.49
C GLY A 121 8.01 3.58 -8.18
N HIS A 122 8.05 2.49 -7.43
CA HIS A 122 8.01 1.15 -8.01
C HIS A 122 6.59 0.76 -8.45
N TYR A 123 5.57 1.37 -7.88
CA TYR A 123 4.16 1.20 -8.21
C TYR A 123 3.35 2.46 -7.86
N ASP A 124 2.11 2.49 -8.28
CA ASP A 124 1.20 3.64 -8.19
C ASP A 124 0.49 3.74 -6.84
N ALA A 125 0.12 2.59 -6.29
CA ALA A 125 -0.60 2.50 -5.02
C ALA A 125 -0.19 1.24 -4.24
N ILE A 126 -0.48 1.24 -2.93
CA ILE A 126 -0.48 0.03 -2.09
C ILE A 126 -1.92 -0.30 -1.75
N ILE A 127 -2.30 -1.56 -1.95
CA ILE A 127 -3.54 -2.16 -1.44
C ILE A 127 -3.15 -3.55 -0.96
N SER A 128 -2.94 -3.73 0.35
CA SER A 128 -2.34 -4.93 0.94
C SER A 128 -2.67 -5.07 2.43
N GLY A 129 -3.96 -5.16 2.77
CA GLY A 129 -4.40 -5.32 4.16
C GLY A 129 -3.80 -4.31 5.14
N MET A 130 -3.39 -3.13 4.66
CA MET A 130 -2.58 -2.19 5.42
C MET A 130 -3.44 -1.19 6.19
N TYR A 131 -3.36 -1.21 7.52
CA TYR A 131 -4.07 -0.25 8.39
C TYR A 131 -3.58 1.18 8.20
N ILE A 132 -4.51 2.14 8.17
CA ILE A 132 -4.22 3.57 8.21
C ILE A 132 -3.75 3.94 9.62
N THR A 133 -2.60 4.62 9.70
CA THR A 133 -2.08 5.19 10.95
C THR A 133 -1.58 6.61 10.74
N PRO A 134 -1.57 7.46 11.78
CA PRO A 134 -1.00 8.81 11.67
C PRO A 134 0.45 8.80 11.15
N GLU A 135 1.25 7.83 11.60
CA GLU A 135 2.64 7.68 11.14
C GLU A 135 2.72 7.41 9.63
N ARG A 136 1.95 6.45 9.13
CA ARG A 136 1.90 6.11 7.69
C ARG A 136 1.35 7.26 6.85
N GLN A 137 0.38 8.02 7.38
CA GLN A 137 -0.16 9.22 6.73
C GLN A 137 0.85 10.37 6.64
N THR A 138 1.91 10.38 7.44
CA THR A 138 3.03 11.32 7.22
C THR A 138 3.80 10.99 5.94
N GLN A 139 3.77 9.74 5.47
CA GLN A 139 4.57 9.22 4.37
C GLN A 139 3.79 9.04 3.06
N ALA A 140 2.48 8.87 3.12
CA ALA A 140 1.62 8.65 1.95
C ALA A 140 0.22 9.25 2.17
N GLN A 141 -0.51 9.54 1.09
CA GLN A 141 -1.94 9.84 1.13
C GLN A 141 -2.72 8.54 1.25
N THR A 142 -3.90 8.56 1.90
CA THR A 142 -4.68 7.34 2.14
C THR A 142 -6.14 7.50 1.78
N ILE A 143 -6.74 6.44 1.23
CA ILE A 143 -8.19 6.33 0.99
C ILE A 143 -8.70 5.14 1.81
N PRO A 144 -9.60 5.34 2.79
CA PRO A 144 -10.17 4.25 3.58
C PRO A 144 -11.02 3.34 2.71
N TYR A 145 -10.85 1.99 2.82
CA TYR A 145 -11.68 1.07 2.04
C TYR A 145 -12.36 -0.05 2.83
N ALA A 146 -11.89 -0.40 4.03
CA ALA A 146 -12.58 -1.39 4.87
C ALA A 146 -12.19 -1.20 6.34
N VAL A 147 -13.00 -1.75 7.25
CA VAL A 147 -12.67 -1.89 8.66
C VAL A 147 -12.56 -3.37 8.98
N THR A 148 -11.57 -3.74 9.75
CA THR A 148 -11.39 -5.08 10.28
C THR A 148 -10.61 -5.03 11.59
N GLY A 149 -10.79 -6.06 12.41
CA GLY A 149 -10.03 -6.23 13.64
C GLY A 149 -8.91 -7.25 13.47
N ALA A 150 -8.33 -7.64 14.57
CA ALA A 150 -7.32 -8.68 14.66
C ALA A 150 -7.74 -9.78 15.64
N ALA A 151 -7.13 -10.94 15.51
CA ALA A 151 -7.33 -12.08 16.38
C ALA A 151 -6.00 -12.63 16.91
N ILE A 152 -6.02 -13.12 18.13
CA ILE A 152 -4.91 -13.86 18.71
C ILE A 152 -5.06 -15.35 18.34
N MET A 153 -3.98 -15.94 17.90
CA MET A 153 -3.91 -17.33 17.52
C MET A 153 -2.89 -18.10 18.37
N VAL A 154 -3.22 -19.34 18.67
CA VAL A 154 -2.36 -20.25 19.44
C VAL A 154 -2.41 -21.65 18.84
N LEU A 155 -1.52 -22.54 19.27
CA LEU A 155 -1.66 -23.97 18.98
C LEU A 155 -2.92 -24.52 19.62
N LYS A 156 -3.62 -25.42 18.93
CA LYS A 156 -4.85 -26.08 19.43
C LYS A 156 -4.66 -26.68 20.83
N ASP A 157 -3.56 -27.39 21.01
CA ASP A 157 -3.25 -28.11 22.25
C ASP A 157 -2.46 -27.26 23.26
N SER A 158 -2.28 -25.96 23.01
CA SER A 158 -1.66 -25.03 23.95
C SER A 158 -2.52 -24.92 25.22
N PRO A 159 -1.91 -24.94 26.40
CA PRO A 159 -2.61 -24.61 27.65
C PRO A 159 -2.98 -23.12 27.71
N LEU A 160 -2.31 -22.29 26.91
CA LEU A 160 -2.55 -20.85 26.85
C LEU A 160 -3.77 -20.57 25.96
N LYS A 161 -4.69 -19.77 26.48
CA LYS A 161 -5.92 -19.37 25.76
C LYS A 161 -6.15 -17.86 25.91
N PRO A 162 -5.22 -17.03 25.42
CA PRO A 162 -5.35 -15.56 25.54
C PRO A 162 -6.60 -15.09 24.79
N LYS A 163 -7.44 -14.30 25.46
CA LYS A 163 -8.69 -13.78 24.91
C LYS A 163 -8.60 -12.29 24.55
N VAL A 164 -7.73 -11.58 25.27
CA VAL A 164 -7.52 -10.15 25.12
C VAL A 164 -6.02 -9.85 25.06
N PRO A 165 -5.61 -8.66 24.56
CA PRO A 165 -4.19 -8.30 24.45
C PRO A 165 -3.42 -8.42 25.77
N GLU A 166 -4.05 -8.13 26.90
CA GLU A 166 -3.45 -8.17 28.24
C GLU A 166 -3.06 -9.60 28.69
N ASP A 167 -3.66 -10.61 28.09
CA ASP A 167 -3.32 -12.02 28.36
C ASP A 167 -2.00 -12.43 27.69
N LEU A 168 -1.47 -11.60 26.79
CA LEU A 168 -0.18 -11.81 26.13
C LEU A 168 1.01 -11.35 26.99
N CYS A 169 0.78 -10.69 28.13
CA CYS A 169 1.84 -10.27 29.05
C CYS A 169 2.71 -11.48 29.47
N GLY A 170 4.03 -11.36 29.32
CA GLY A 170 5.00 -12.40 29.60
C GLY A 170 5.10 -13.52 28.55
N LEU A 171 4.28 -13.49 27.51
CA LEU A 171 4.32 -14.47 26.43
C LEU A 171 5.25 -14.02 25.30
N LYS A 172 5.75 -15.00 24.56
CA LYS A 172 6.50 -14.79 23.32
C LYS A 172 5.50 -14.77 22.14
N VAL A 173 5.36 -13.60 21.51
CA VAL A 173 4.38 -13.35 20.45
C VAL A 173 5.11 -13.13 19.13
N GLY A 174 4.76 -13.92 18.12
CA GLY A 174 5.21 -13.74 16.73
C GLY A 174 4.35 -12.73 15.99
N LEU A 175 4.99 -11.80 15.29
CA LEU A 175 4.34 -10.77 14.49
C LEU A 175 5.06 -10.61 13.16
N GLU A 176 4.32 -10.22 12.14
CA GLU A 176 4.95 -9.80 10.89
C GLU A 176 5.57 -8.41 11.06
N LYS A 177 6.80 -8.28 10.55
CA LYS A 177 7.57 -7.04 10.60
C LYS A 177 6.88 -5.90 9.87
N GLY A 178 6.83 -4.73 10.50
CA GLY A 178 6.21 -3.53 9.94
C GLY A 178 4.70 -3.43 10.19
N THR A 179 4.09 -4.41 10.88
CA THR A 179 2.70 -4.31 11.33
C THR A 179 2.54 -3.35 12.52
N THR A 180 1.35 -2.80 12.69
CA THR A 180 1.04 -1.89 13.81
C THR A 180 1.09 -2.58 15.17
N TRP A 181 0.94 -3.89 15.19
CA TRP A 181 0.91 -4.67 16.43
C TRP A 181 2.24 -4.67 17.17
N VAL A 182 3.37 -4.55 16.45
CA VAL A 182 4.70 -4.40 17.09
C VAL A 182 4.71 -3.20 18.03
N THR A 183 4.27 -2.05 17.55
CA THR A 183 4.19 -0.83 18.36
C THR A 183 3.14 -0.96 19.48
N GLN A 184 1.97 -1.55 19.18
CA GLN A 184 0.89 -1.72 20.15
C GLN A 184 1.29 -2.64 21.31
N PHE A 185 1.97 -3.76 21.04
CA PHE A 185 2.41 -4.65 22.12
C PHE A 185 3.61 -4.13 22.89
N ASN A 186 4.49 -3.36 22.26
CA ASN A 186 5.52 -2.63 22.99
C ASN A 186 4.90 -1.61 23.96
N LYS A 187 3.87 -0.88 23.51
CA LYS A 187 3.11 0.05 24.36
C LYS A 187 2.38 -0.67 25.48
N LEU A 188 1.66 -1.76 25.18
CA LEU A 188 0.99 -2.59 26.17
C LEU A 188 1.98 -3.10 27.25
N SER A 189 3.17 -3.53 26.81
CA SER A 189 4.23 -3.98 27.71
C SER A 189 4.65 -2.87 28.69
N ALA A 190 4.89 -1.65 28.17
CA ALA A 190 5.38 -0.53 28.97
C ALA A 190 4.30 0.04 29.91
N GLU A 191 3.06 0.15 29.42
CA GLU A 191 1.97 0.86 30.13
C GLU A 191 1.13 -0.07 31.04
N TYR A 192 1.11 -1.38 30.74
CA TYR A 192 0.27 -2.32 31.49
C TYR A 192 1.03 -3.52 32.04
N CYS A 193 1.71 -4.31 31.20
CA CYS A 193 2.26 -5.59 31.63
C CYS A 193 3.34 -5.41 32.72
N VAL A 194 4.35 -4.58 32.46
CA VAL A 194 5.49 -4.35 33.38
C VAL A 194 5.02 -3.68 34.68
N PRO A 195 4.22 -2.61 34.66
CA PRO A 195 3.70 -2.00 35.89
C PRO A 195 2.84 -2.95 36.75
N LYS A 196 2.20 -3.94 36.12
CA LYS A 196 1.39 -4.97 36.81
C LYS A 196 2.20 -6.19 37.25
N GLY A 197 3.51 -6.21 37.02
CA GLY A 197 4.38 -7.34 37.37
C GLY A 197 4.15 -8.61 36.53
N LYS A 198 3.48 -8.49 35.38
CA LYS A 198 3.14 -9.64 34.49
C LYS A 198 4.24 -9.99 33.49
N GLY A 199 5.31 -9.21 33.42
CA GLY A 199 6.34 -9.34 32.39
C GLY A 199 5.95 -8.72 31.06
N ALA A 200 6.92 -8.21 30.28
CA ALA A 200 6.66 -7.64 28.96
C ALA A 200 6.21 -8.74 27.96
N VAL A 201 5.44 -8.34 26.95
CA VAL A 201 5.23 -9.19 25.75
C VAL A 201 6.57 -9.30 25.01
N ALA A 202 7.08 -10.52 24.86
CA ALA A 202 8.33 -10.77 24.11
C ALA A 202 8.02 -10.86 22.62
N VAL A 203 8.04 -9.71 21.93
CA VAL A 203 7.76 -9.63 20.48
C VAL A 203 8.90 -10.26 19.69
N SER A 204 8.56 -11.16 18.75
CA SER A 204 9.46 -11.72 17.76
C SER A 204 8.93 -11.37 16.37
N GLU A 205 9.71 -10.64 15.58
CA GLU A 205 9.32 -10.19 14.25
C GLU A 205 9.81 -11.15 13.17
N PHE A 206 8.95 -11.44 12.18
CA PHE A 206 9.21 -12.31 11.05
C PHE A 206 8.97 -11.57 9.73
N PRO A 207 9.60 -12.01 8.63
CA PRO A 207 9.45 -11.34 7.33
C PRO A 207 8.06 -11.42 6.70
N SER A 208 7.23 -12.40 7.09
CA SER A 208 5.88 -12.63 6.53
C SER A 208 4.98 -13.40 7.50
N ALA A 209 3.65 -13.29 7.34
CA ALA A 209 2.67 -14.03 8.14
C ALA A 209 2.83 -15.57 8.05
N PRO A 210 3.13 -16.20 6.90
CA PRO A 210 3.45 -17.62 6.85
C PRO A 210 4.64 -18.03 7.72
N GLU A 211 5.68 -17.20 7.82
CA GLU A 211 6.84 -17.47 8.67
C GLU A 211 6.50 -17.35 10.16
N VAL A 212 5.63 -16.39 10.53
CA VAL A 212 5.08 -16.30 11.90
C VAL A 212 4.32 -17.60 12.23
N THR A 213 3.47 -18.06 11.30
CA THR A 213 2.70 -19.30 11.48
C THR A 213 3.62 -20.52 11.66
N GLN A 214 4.72 -20.61 10.91
CA GLN A 214 5.71 -21.70 11.09
C GLN A 214 6.40 -21.59 12.45
N ALA A 215 6.72 -20.40 12.93
CA ALA A 215 7.29 -20.20 14.25
C ALA A 215 6.31 -20.60 15.37
N LEU A 216 5.01 -20.35 15.19
CA LEU A 216 3.98 -20.81 16.12
C LEU A 216 3.85 -22.34 16.09
N LEU A 217 3.79 -22.95 14.90
CA LEU A 217 3.69 -24.39 14.72
C LEU A 217 4.89 -25.16 15.30
N SER A 218 6.07 -24.58 15.28
CA SER A 218 7.30 -25.16 15.86
C SER A 218 7.48 -24.83 17.35
N GLY A 219 6.59 -24.04 17.96
CA GLY A 219 6.71 -23.62 19.37
C GLY A 219 7.77 -22.56 19.65
N ASN A 220 8.35 -21.94 18.61
CA ASN A 220 9.30 -20.83 18.77
C ASN A 220 8.64 -19.57 19.31
N VAL A 221 7.33 -19.40 19.07
CA VAL A 221 6.46 -18.40 19.68
C VAL A 221 5.23 -19.09 20.27
N GLN A 222 4.58 -18.45 21.24
CA GLN A 222 3.44 -19.00 21.97
C GLN A 222 2.11 -18.50 21.44
N ALA A 223 2.11 -17.34 20.78
CA ALA A 223 0.94 -16.77 20.13
C ALA A 223 1.37 -16.02 18.85
N GLN A 224 0.42 -15.82 17.96
CA GLN A 224 0.50 -15.03 16.74
C GLN A 224 -0.71 -14.09 16.71
N VAL A 225 -0.57 -12.90 16.11
CA VAL A 225 -1.70 -11.98 15.91
C VAL A 225 -1.81 -11.64 14.44
N GLU A 226 -3.03 -11.77 13.91
CA GLU A 226 -3.33 -11.54 12.49
C GLU A 226 -4.67 -10.80 12.34
N ILE A 227 -4.91 -10.19 11.18
CA ILE A 227 -6.24 -9.68 10.82
C ILE A 227 -7.26 -10.84 10.86
N ASP A 228 -8.47 -10.59 11.34
CA ASP A 228 -9.49 -11.63 11.58
C ASP A 228 -9.69 -12.58 10.39
N GLY A 229 -9.83 -12.05 9.17
CA GLY A 229 -9.99 -12.85 7.97
C GLY A 229 -8.78 -13.75 7.70
N ALA A 230 -7.57 -13.24 7.88
CA ALA A 230 -6.34 -14.02 7.71
C ALA A 230 -6.19 -15.07 8.81
N ALA A 231 -6.52 -14.75 10.06
CA ALA A 231 -6.52 -15.69 11.17
C ALA A 231 -7.43 -16.89 10.90
N GLY A 232 -8.65 -16.66 10.38
CA GLY A 232 -9.56 -17.73 9.96
C GLY A 232 -8.96 -18.62 8.89
N MET A 233 -8.37 -18.05 7.85
CA MET A 233 -7.72 -18.78 6.76
C MET A 233 -6.49 -19.59 7.23
N ILE A 234 -5.70 -19.04 8.14
CA ILE A 234 -4.56 -19.76 8.75
C ILE A 234 -5.06 -20.98 9.55
N ALA A 235 -6.11 -20.80 10.35
CA ALA A 235 -6.71 -21.90 11.11
C ALA A 235 -7.16 -23.04 10.18
N GLU A 236 -7.84 -22.71 9.08
CA GLU A 236 -8.29 -23.65 8.06
C GLU A 236 -7.10 -24.34 7.36
N ARG A 237 -6.14 -23.59 6.84
CA ARG A 237 -4.97 -24.11 6.11
C ARG A 237 -4.06 -24.97 6.98
N THR A 238 -4.00 -24.69 8.27
CA THR A 238 -3.27 -25.53 9.24
C THR A 238 -4.07 -26.74 9.69
N LYS A 239 -5.29 -26.97 9.12
CA LYS A 239 -6.20 -28.05 9.47
C LYS A 239 -6.52 -28.06 10.98
N GLY A 240 -6.70 -26.87 11.55
CA GLY A 240 -7.02 -26.65 12.96
C GLY A 240 -5.87 -26.94 13.93
N ARG A 241 -4.61 -27.06 13.47
CA ARG A 241 -3.45 -27.13 14.38
C ARG A 241 -3.19 -25.78 15.05
N VAL A 242 -3.47 -24.69 14.34
CA VAL A 242 -3.51 -23.33 14.89
C VAL A 242 -4.98 -22.94 14.98
N VAL A 243 -5.37 -22.29 16.06
CA VAL A 243 -6.76 -21.87 16.33
C VAL A 243 -6.81 -20.42 16.77
N VAL A 244 -7.88 -19.73 16.41
CA VAL A 244 -8.21 -18.42 16.96
C VAL A 244 -8.59 -18.58 18.43
N SER A 245 -7.98 -17.80 19.30
CA SER A 245 -8.17 -17.83 20.74
C SER A 245 -9.08 -16.70 21.25
N THR A 246 -9.11 -15.54 20.57
CA THR A 246 -10.01 -14.44 20.90
C THR A 246 -11.46 -14.80 20.59
N GLU A 247 -12.39 -14.29 21.41
CA GLU A 247 -13.85 -14.44 21.19
C GLU A 247 -14.41 -13.29 20.35
N HIS A 248 -13.76 -12.14 20.41
CA HIS A 248 -14.10 -10.92 19.69
C HIS A 248 -12.85 -10.34 19.04
N SER A 249 -13.05 -9.61 17.97
CA SER A 249 -11.98 -8.85 17.32
C SER A 249 -11.31 -7.87 18.29
N ILE A 250 -10.00 -7.86 18.27
CA ILE A 250 -9.20 -6.86 18.98
C ILE A 250 -8.69 -5.82 17.99
N TYR A 251 -8.35 -4.62 18.46
CA TYR A 251 -7.68 -3.58 17.66
C TYR A 251 -8.35 -3.29 16.31
N GLN A 252 -9.67 -3.03 16.31
CA GLN A 252 -10.36 -2.62 15.09
C GLN A 252 -9.71 -1.36 14.49
N GLN A 253 -9.36 -1.43 13.21
CA GLN A 253 -8.69 -0.38 12.47
C GLN A 253 -9.19 -0.34 11.02
N THR A 254 -8.96 0.79 10.37
CA THR A 254 -9.33 1.01 8.98
C THR A 254 -8.20 0.63 8.04
N LEU A 255 -8.48 -0.19 7.04
CA LEU A 255 -7.59 -0.49 5.93
C LEU A 255 -7.61 0.65 4.91
N GLY A 256 -6.46 0.93 4.31
CA GLY A 256 -6.31 2.03 3.36
C GLY A 256 -5.63 1.66 2.05
N ILE A 257 -6.07 2.33 0.98
CA ILE A 257 -5.30 2.46 -0.25
C ILE A 257 -4.28 3.56 0.00
N TYR A 258 -3.00 3.31 -0.31
CA TYR A 258 -1.95 4.29 -0.13
C TYR A 258 -1.44 4.79 -1.46
N VAL A 259 -1.28 6.11 -1.59
CA VAL A 259 -0.79 6.80 -2.79
C VAL A 259 0.38 7.69 -2.40
N LYS A 260 1.40 7.76 -3.25
CA LYS A 260 2.57 8.60 -3.01
C LYS A 260 2.16 10.07 -2.83
N LYS A 261 2.67 10.73 -1.79
CA LYS A 261 2.48 12.18 -1.59
C LYS A 261 3.00 12.97 -2.78
N GLY A 262 2.23 13.98 -3.19
CA GLY A 262 2.54 14.82 -4.34
C GLY A 262 2.05 14.24 -5.68
N ASN A 263 1.47 13.03 -5.70
CA ASN A 263 0.71 12.52 -6.85
C ASN A 263 -0.78 12.78 -6.63
N ASP A 264 -1.15 14.06 -6.52
CA ASP A 264 -2.52 14.47 -6.23
C ASP A 264 -3.48 14.14 -7.38
N GLU A 265 -2.98 14.11 -8.60
CA GLU A 265 -3.76 13.75 -9.79
C GLU A 265 -4.25 12.29 -9.70
N LEU A 266 -3.36 11.34 -9.44
CA LEU A 266 -3.75 9.94 -9.25
C LEU A 266 -4.62 9.76 -8.01
N TYR A 267 -4.32 10.48 -6.91
CA TYR A 267 -5.11 10.41 -5.69
C TYR A 267 -6.57 10.83 -5.95
N GLN A 268 -6.80 11.95 -6.65
CA GLN A 268 -8.16 12.40 -7.01
C GLN A 268 -8.85 11.44 -7.99
N ALA A 269 -8.10 10.90 -8.95
CA ALA A 269 -8.61 9.91 -9.88
C ALA A 269 -9.07 8.62 -9.15
N LEU A 270 -8.29 8.16 -8.17
CA LEU A 270 -8.64 7.00 -7.34
C LEU A 270 -9.84 7.26 -6.43
N LEU A 271 -9.96 8.47 -5.84
CA LEU A 271 -11.15 8.85 -5.09
C LEU A 271 -12.41 8.78 -5.95
N LYS A 272 -12.35 9.33 -7.17
CA LYS A 272 -13.46 9.27 -8.14
C LYS A 272 -13.76 7.82 -8.53
N ALA A 273 -12.76 7.02 -8.89
CA ALA A 273 -12.94 5.61 -9.25
C ALA A 273 -13.57 4.81 -8.11
N PHE A 274 -13.15 5.09 -6.87
CA PHE A 274 -13.72 4.43 -5.69
C PHE A 274 -15.18 4.84 -5.45
N ASP A 275 -15.52 6.11 -5.64
CA ASP A 275 -16.90 6.59 -5.56
C ASP A 275 -17.80 5.93 -6.64
N GLU A 276 -17.32 5.81 -7.88
CA GLU A 276 -18.03 5.08 -8.93
C GLU A 276 -18.21 3.59 -8.61
N THR A 277 -17.19 2.95 -8.03
CA THR A 277 -17.26 1.55 -7.54
C THR A 277 -18.31 1.39 -6.44
N LYS A 278 -18.47 2.40 -5.55
CA LYS A 278 -19.55 2.43 -4.54
C LYS A 278 -20.92 2.59 -5.20
N LYS A 279 -21.09 3.55 -6.10
CA LYS A 279 -22.34 3.83 -6.79
C LYS A 279 -22.85 2.66 -7.63
N SER A 280 -21.95 1.89 -8.26
CA SER A 280 -22.31 0.71 -9.04
C SER A 280 -22.77 -0.48 -8.19
N GLY A 281 -22.54 -0.45 -6.87
CA GLY A 281 -22.78 -1.56 -5.95
C GLY A 281 -21.70 -2.64 -5.96
N GLU A 282 -20.68 -2.54 -6.81
CA GLU A 282 -19.56 -3.49 -6.89
C GLU A 282 -18.76 -3.52 -5.59
N TYR A 283 -18.59 -2.37 -4.93
CA TYR A 283 -17.94 -2.28 -3.63
C TYR A 283 -18.71 -3.00 -2.52
N ALA A 284 -20.02 -2.85 -2.43
CA ALA A 284 -20.83 -3.56 -1.44
C ALA A 284 -20.78 -5.09 -1.65
N ALA A 285 -20.77 -5.51 -2.92
CA ALA A 285 -20.62 -6.93 -3.27
C ALA A 285 -19.24 -7.47 -2.85
N LEU A 286 -18.17 -6.68 -3.04
CA LEU A 286 -16.81 -7.01 -2.61
C LEU A 286 -16.73 -7.16 -1.09
N LEU A 287 -17.22 -6.20 -0.33
CA LEU A 287 -17.22 -6.27 1.13
C LEU A 287 -17.96 -7.52 1.63
N LYS A 288 -19.14 -7.79 1.07
CA LYS A 288 -19.91 -9.00 1.40
C LYS A 288 -19.15 -10.29 1.07
N LYS A 289 -18.50 -10.35 -0.10
CA LYS A 289 -17.71 -11.53 -0.54
C LYS A 289 -16.60 -11.87 0.43
N TYR A 290 -15.94 -10.88 0.99
CA TYR A 290 -14.77 -11.05 1.87
C TYR A 290 -15.06 -10.84 3.35
N ASN A 291 -16.35 -10.69 3.72
CA ASN A 291 -16.80 -10.42 5.09
C ASN A 291 -16.06 -9.23 5.73
N LEU A 292 -15.98 -8.13 4.98
CA LEU A 292 -15.40 -6.88 5.41
C LEU A 292 -16.50 -5.86 5.72
N GLU A 293 -16.20 -4.90 6.59
CA GLU A 293 -17.11 -3.82 6.94
C GLU A 293 -16.69 -2.50 6.26
N GLU A 294 -17.69 -1.70 5.87
CA GLU A 294 -17.43 -0.35 5.36
C GLU A 294 -16.96 0.56 6.49
N PRO A 295 -15.94 1.44 6.27
CA PRO A 295 -15.58 2.46 7.23
C PRO A 295 -16.77 3.38 7.53
N LYS A 296 -17.06 3.59 8.82
CA LYS A 296 -18.06 4.59 9.24
C LYS A 296 -17.45 5.98 9.11
N ASN A 297 -18.17 6.87 8.43
CA ASN A 297 -17.81 8.29 8.29
C ASN A 297 -17.86 9.01 9.64
#